data_b1934aa449f84f460cf493e99520dbc0
#
_entry.id   b1934aa449f84f460cf493e99520dbc0
#
_cell.length_a   1.000
_cell.length_b   1.000
_cell.length_c   1.000
_cell.angle_alpha   90.00
_cell.angle_beta   90.00
_cell.angle_gamma   90.00
#
_symmetry.space_group_name_H-M   'P 1'
#
loop_
_entity.id
_entity.type
_entity.pdbx_description
1 polymer ?
#
loop_
_entity_poly.entity_id
_entity_poly.type
_entity_poly.pdbx_seq_one_letter_code
_entity_poly.pdbx_strand_id
1 'polypeptide(L)'
;ARIMQVIDGMIVVIGAFVFGPTKAMYAIVAIYIVGKVTDGLQEGLNYAKAVYIITDHQEEVSRRILEDLDRGVTGVHAQGMYAGTERLMLFSVVGKKQIVQLKEAVVEVDPKAFMIVTDAREVLGEGFQEYKV
;
A
#
# COMPACT_ATOMS: atom_id res chain seq x y z
N ALA A 1 -8.48 -5.70 13.95
CA ALA A 1 -9.25 -4.73 14.60
C ALA A 1 -8.95 -4.64 16.10
N ARG A 2 -8.87 -3.42 16.62
CA ARG A 2 -8.48 -3.15 18.00
C ARG A 2 -9.43 -3.75 19.04
N ILE A 3 -10.72 -3.75 18.74
CA ILE A 3 -11.74 -4.28 19.66
C ILE A 3 -11.53 -5.77 19.90
N MET A 4 -11.23 -6.53 18.86
CA MET A 4 -10.94 -7.96 18.98
C MET A 4 -9.67 -8.21 19.80
N GLN A 5 -8.64 -7.39 19.62
CA GLN A 5 -7.40 -7.49 20.40
C GLN A 5 -7.63 -7.20 21.88
N VAL A 6 -8.45 -6.23 22.20
CA VAL A 6 -8.79 -5.90 23.60
C VAL A 6 -9.57 -7.04 24.24
N ILE A 7 -10.53 -7.61 23.54
CA ILE A 7 -11.32 -8.76 24.03
C ILE A 7 -10.41 -9.96 24.26
N ASP A 8 -9.51 -10.25 23.31
CA ASP A 8 -8.55 -11.35 23.44
C ASP A 8 -7.61 -11.13 24.63
N GLY A 9 -7.14 -9.90 24.83
CA GLY A 9 -6.32 -9.54 25.97
C GLY A 9 -7.05 -9.74 27.31
N MET A 10 -8.32 -9.39 27.39
CA MET A 10 -9.15 -9.61 28.59
C MET A 10 -9.33 -11.09 28.86
N ILE A 11 -9.56 -11.90 27.84
CA ILE A 11 -9.68 -13.35 27.97
C ILE A 11 -8.39 -13.95 28.52
N VAL A 12 -7.24 -13.49 28.06
CA VAL A 12 -5.92 -13.92 28.53
C VAL A 12 -5.73 -13.57 29.99
N VAL A 13 -6.09 -12.35 30.41
CA VAL A 13 -5.98 -11.91 31.81
C VAL A 13 -6.87 -12.77 32.72
N ILE A 14 -8.10 -13.03 32.32
CA ILE A 14 -9.02 -13.90 33.05
C ILE A 14 -8.45 -15.32 33.15
N GLY A 15 -7.92 -15.84 32.04
CA GLY A 15 -7.26 -17.14 31.95
C GLY A 15 -6.06 -17.23 32.91
N ALA A 16 -5.31 -16.15 33.08
CA ALA A 16 -4.16 -16.11 33.98
C ALA A 16 -4.57 -16.34 35.44
N PHE A 17 -5.72 -15.80 35.87
CA PHE A 17 -6.23 -16.03 37.20
C PHE A 17 -6.77 -17.45 37.42
N VAL A 18 -7.32 -18.07 36.35
CA VAL A 18 -7.96 -19.39 36.43
C VAL A 18 -6.95 -20.53 36.24
N PHE A 19 -6.04 -20.40 35.30
CA PHE A 19 -5.13 -21.46 34.85
C PHE A 19 -3.68 -21.29 35.30
N GLY A 20 -3.32 -20.14 35.87
CA GLY A 20 -1.98 -19.84 36.35
C GLY A 20 -1.12 -19.12 35.30
N PRO A 21 0.01 -18.52 35.76
CA PRO A 21 0.81 -17.61 34.90
C PRO A 21 1.46 -18.30 33.73
N THR A 22 1.85 -19.56 33.81
CA THR A 22 2.55 -20.28 32.77
C THR A 22 1.69 -20.47 31.52
N LYS A 23 0.43 -20.88 31.70
CA LYS A 23 -0.51 -21.02 30.57
C LYS A 23 -0.87 -19.68 29.94
N ALA A 24 -0.96 -18.61 30.77
CA ALA A 24 -1.21 -17.27 30.31
C ALA A 24 -0.07 -16.76 29.39
N MET A 25 1.18 -17.06 29.74
CA MET A 25 2.32 -16.70 28.90
C MET A 25 2.28 -17.38 27.52
N TYR A 26 1.93 -18.67 27.48
CA TYR A 26 1.76 -19.39 26.21
C TYR A 26 0.65 -18.78 25.36
N ALA A 27 -0.46 -18.40 25.98
CA ALA A 27 -1.57 -17.76 25.27
C ALA A 27 -1.17 -16.40 24.69
N ILE A 28 -0.41 -15.58 25.40
CA ILE A 28 0.09 -14.29 24.93
C ILE A 28 1.01 -14.49 23.72
N VAL A 29 1.93 -15.44 23.79
CA VAL A 29 2.84 -15.75 22.68
C VAL A 29 2.05 -16.23 21.46
N ALA A 30 1.05 -17.10 21.65
CA ALA A 30 0.21 -17.60 20.57
C ALA A 30 -0.57 -16.45 19.88
N ILE A 31 -1.15 -15.54 20.64
CA ILE A 31 -1.88 -14.38 20.12
C ILE A 31 -0.93 -13.49 19.31
N TYR A 32 0.28 -13.26 19.80
CA TYR A 32 1.28 -12.46 19.11
C TYR A 32 1.67 -13.08 17.76
N ILE A 33 1.93 -14.38 17.73
CA ILE A 33 2.29 -15.10 16.49
C ILE A 33 1.14 -15.07 15.49
N VAL A 34 -0.09 -15.33 15.92
CA VAL A 34 -1.27 -15.29 15.06
C VAL A 34 -1.48 -13.90 14.48
N GLY A 35 -1.30 -12.85 15.31
CA GLY A 35 -1.39 -11.47 14.84
C GLY A 35 -0.36 -11.14 13.76
N LYS A 36 0.88 -11.56 13.95
CA LYS A 36 1.96 -11.36 12.97
C LYS A 36 1.69 -12.08 11.65
N VAL A 37 1.24 -13.33 11.71
CA VAL A 37 0.90 -14.11 10.51
C VAL A 37 -0.28 -13.48 9.76
N THR A 38 -1.31 -13.06 10.47
CA THR A 38 -2.50 -12.41 9.89
C THR A 38 -2.11 -11.10 9.20
N ASP A 39 -1.31 -10.27 9.86
CA ASP A 39 -0.83 -9.00 9.28
C ASP A 39 0.00 -9.26 8.00
N GLY A 40 0.87 -10.27 8.02
CA GLY A 40 1.65 -10.67 6.85
C GLY A 40 0.79 -11.12 5.69
N LEU A 41 -0.29 -11.87 5.95
CA LEU A 41 -1.22 -12.31 4.93
C LEU A 41 -2.01 -11.14 4.34
N GLN A 42 -2.46 -10.21 5.19
CA GLN A 42 -3.17 -9.01 4.74
C GLN A 42 -2.27 -8.11 3.88
N GLU A 43 -1.02 -7.91 4.27
CA GLU A 43 -0.04 -7.18 3.46
C GLU A 43 0.20 -7.87 2.12
N GLY A 44 0.25 -9.19 2.10
CA GLY A 44 0.40 -9.97 0.88
C GLY A 44 -0.78 -9.82 -0.09
N LEU A 45 -1.98 -9.58 0.42
CA LEU A 45 -3.17 -9.37 -0.41
C LEU A 45 -3.24 -7.95 -1.01
N ASN A 46 -2.65 -6.96 -0.34
CA ASN A 46 -2.72 -5.55 -0.73
C ASN A 46 -1.31 -4.96 -0.85
N TYR A 47 -0.37 -5.71 -1.47
CA TYR A 47 1.03 -5.28 -1.51
C TYR A 47 1.30 -4.18 -2.53
N ALA A 48 0.43 -3.94 -3.47
CA ALA A 48 0.64 -2.97 -4.53
C ALA A 48 -0.52 -1.99 -4.67
N LYS A 49 -0.18 -0.78 -5.12
CA LYS A 49 -1.14 0.28 -5.43
C LYS A 49 -0.96 0.70 -6.89
N ALA A 50 -2.06 0.81 -7.61
CA ALA A 50 -2.07 1.40 -8.93
C ALA A 50 -2.39 2.89 -8.81
N VAL A 51 -1.58 3.73 -9.43
CA VAL A 51 -1.69 5.18 -9.31
C VAL A 51 -1.87 5.80 -10.69
N TYR A 52 -2.87 6.66 -10.81
CA TYR A 52 -3.11 7.49 -11.99
C TYR A 52 -2.87 8.94 -11.60
N ILE A 53 -2.01 9.62 -12.34
CA ILE A 53 -1.63 11.00 -12.05
C ILE A 53 -1.94 11.88 -13.25
N ILE A 54 -2.72 12.92 -13.03
CA ILE A 54 -3.01 13.96 -14.02
C ILE A 54 -2.33 15.24 -13.56
N THR A 55 -1.32 15.68 -14.29
CA THR A 55 -0.51 16.82 -13.93
C THR A 55 -0.02 17.53 -15.19
N ASP A 56 0.27 18.82 -15.07
CA ASP A 56 0.90 19.60 -16.15
C ASP A 56 2.43 19.47 -16.12
N HIS A 57 3.00 18.86 -15.09
CA HIS A 57 4.44 18.65 -14.90
C HIS A 57 4.83 17.19 -15.06
N GLN A 58 4.41 16.56 -16.16
CA GLN A 58 4.58 15.13 -16.40
C GLN A 58 6.06 14.70 -16.36
N GLU A 59 6.94 15.50 -16.97
CA GLU A 59 8.36 15.14 -17.04
C GLU A 59 9.01 15.10 -15.66
N GLU A 60 8.75 16.11 -14.82
CA GLU A 60 9.32 16.17 -13.50
C GLU A 60 8.76 15.08 -12.58
N VAL A 61 7.44 14.86 -12.62
CA VAL A 61 6.80 13.80 -11.84
C VAL A 61 7.33 12.43 -12.25
N SER A 62 7.40 12.18 -13.56
CA SER A 62 7.94 10.92 -14.10
C SER A 62 9.37 10.68 -13.66
N ARG A 63 10.22 11.72 -13.73
CA ARG A 63 11.61 11.62 -13.31
C ARG A 63 11.72 11.28 -11.83
N ARG A 64 10.92 11.92 -10.97
CA ARG A 64 10.90 11.66 -9.54
C ARG A 64 10.49 10.22 -9.24
N ILE A 65 9.50 9.68 -9.95
CA ILE A 65 9.07 8.30 -9.76
C ILE A 65 10.16 7.33 -10.23
N LEU A 66 10.76 7.58 -11.37
CA LEU A 66 11.81 6.72 -11.93
C LEU A 66 13.08 6.72 -11.08
N GLU A 67 13.53 7.89 -10.63
CA GLU A 67 14.78 8.06 -9.89
C GLU A 67 14.63 7.77 -8.39
N ASP A 68 13.61 8.34 -7.74
CA ASP A 68 13.47 8.27 -6.29
C ASP A 68 12.81 6.97 -5.82
N LEU A 69 11.84 6.47 -6.57
CA LEU A 69 11.10 5.26 -6.22
C LEU A 69 11.59 4.00 -6.96
N ASP A 70 12.38 4.18 -8.00
CA ASP A 70 12.84 3.08 -8.86
C ASP A 70 11.67 2.26 -9.42
N ARG A 71 10.63 2.94 -9.86
CA ARG A 71 9.44 2.31 -10.45
C ARG A 71 9.18 2.86 -11.84
N GLY A 72 8.66 2.01 -12.72
CA GLY A 72 8.29 2.38 -14.07
C GLY A 72 7.07 3.30 -14.09
N VAL A 73 7.04 4.19 -15.07
CA VAL A 73 5.91 5.08 -15.30
C VAL A 73 5.50 4.95 -16.77
N THR A 74 4.21 4.75 -17.00
CA THR A 74 3.65 4.68 -18.34
C THR A 74 2.81 5.92 -18.61
N GLY A 75 3.10 6.61 -19.71
CA GLY A 75 2.29 7.73 -20.16
C GLY A 75 1.12 7.24 -21.00
N VAL A 76 -0.09 7.64 -20.63
CA VAL A 76 -1.31 7.32 -21.36
C VAL A 76 -1.85 8.61 -21.96
N HIS A 77 -2.03 8.64 -23.27
CA HIS A 77 -2.60 9.80 -23.94
C HIS A 77 -4.07 9.94 -23.58
N ALA A 78 -4.43 11.10 -23.06
CA ALA A 78 -5.77 11.40 -22.58
C ALA A 78 -6.19 12.79 -23.02
N GLN A 79 -7.47 13.06 -22.99
CA GLN A 79 -8.04 14.36 -23.32
C GLN A 79 -8.92 14.86 -22.18
N GLY A 80 -8.63 16.07 -21.70
CA GLY A 80 -9.50 16.73 -20.75
C GLY A 80 -10.80 17.17 -21.41
N MET A 81 -11.91 16.61 -20.97
CA MET A 81 -13.20 16.86 -21.62
C MET A 81 -13.74 18.27 -21.39
N TYR A 82 -13.37 18.87 -20.26
CA TYR A 82 -13.81 20.24 -19.94
C TYR A 82 -13.15 21.28 -20.81
N ALA A 83 -11.82 21.23 -20.93
CA ALA A 83 -11.04 22.19 -21.72
C ALA A 83 -10.72 21.71 -23.14
N GLY A 84 -10.98 20.43 -23.44
CA GLY A 84 -10.66 19.84 -24.74
C GLY A 84 -9.17 19.70 -25.03
N THR A 85 -8.31 19.90 -24.03
CA THR A 85 -6.86 19.84 -24.19
C THR A 85 -6.36 18.42 -24.06
N GLU A 86 -5.38 18.06 -24.90
CA GLU A 86 -4.67 16.80 -24.79
C GLU A 86 -3.77 16.82 -23.55
N ARG A 87 -3.80 15.73 -22.80
CA ARG A 87 -2.98 15.54 -21.61
C ARG A 87 -2.35 14.17 -21.61
N LEU A 88 -1.22 14.07 -20.95
CA LEU A 88 -0.57 12.80 -20.68
C LEU A 88 -0.89 12.39 -19.25
N MET A 89 -1.64 11.33 -19.10
CA MET A 89 -1.92 10.74 -17.79
C MET A 89 -0.82 9.75 -17.46
N LEU A 90 -0.23 9.89 -16.29
CA LEU A 90 0.81 8.98 -15.84
C LEU A 90 0.19 7.81 -15.09
N PHE A 91 0.65 6.62 -15.41
CA PHE A 91 0.24 5.39 -14.74
C PHE A 91 1.47 4.71 -14.15
N SER A 92 1.39 4.36 -12.88
CA SER A 92 2.46 3.65 -12.19
C SER A 92 1.87 2.66 -11.19
N VAL A 93 2.59 1.57 -10.97
CA VAL A 93 2.27 0.60 -9.93
C VAL A 93 3.41 0.60 -8.93
N VAL A 94 3.10 0.87 -7.68
CA VAL A 94 4.08 0.99 -6.60
C VAL A 94 3.72 0.08 -5.45
N GLY A 95 4.71 -0.25 -4.62
CA GLY A 95 4.47 -1.00 -3.40
C GLY A 95 3.72 -0.16 -2.36
N LYS A 96 3.02 -0.83 -1.47
CA LYS A 96 2.25 -0.17 -0.41
C LYS A 96 3.11 0.81 0.41
N LYS A 97 4.36 0.47 0.65
CA LYS A 97 5.28 1.33 1.42
C LYS A 97 5.77 2.54 0.63
N GLN A 98 5.73 2.46 -0.69
CA GLN A 98 6.21 3.53 -1.57
C GLN A 98 5.15 4.60 -1.84
N ILE A 99 3.88 4.32 -1.52
CA ILE A 99 2.78 5.24 -1.86
C ILE A 99 2.92 6.59 -1.14
N VAL A 100 3.44 6.61 0.07
CA VAL A 100 3.67 7.85 0.84
C VAL A 100 4.72 8.70 0.15
N GLN A 101 5.84 8.10 -0.27
CA GLN A 101 6.89 8.80 -1.02
C GLN A 101 6.37 9.33 -2.35
N LEU A 102 5.54 8.56 -3.03
CA LEU A 102 4.93 8.97 -4.29
C LEU A 102 4.05 10.20 -4.09
N LYS A 103 3.19 10.19 -3.09
CA LYS A 103 2.31 11.32 -2.78
C LYS A 103 3.11 12.58 -2.46
N GLU A 104 4.15 12.46 -1.66
CA GLU A 104 5.03 13.58 -1.31
C GLU A 104 5.73 14.14 -2.55
N ALA A 105 6.26 13.27 -3.40
CA ALA A 105 6.96 13.70 -4.63
C ALA A 105 6.02 14.43 -5.57
N VAL A 106 4.80 13.95 -5.76
CA VAL A 106 3.82 14.59 -6.64
C VAL A 106 3.40 15.95 -6.10
N VAL A 107 3.15 16.05 -4.80
CA VAL A 107 2.74 17.32 -4.16
C VAL A 107 3.87 18.36 -4.22
N GLU A 108 5.12 17.94 -4.05
CA GLU A 108 6.27 18.84 -4.15
C GLU A 108 6.41 19.43 -5.56
N VAL A 109 6.20 18.62 -6.59
CA VAL A 109 6.33 19.05 -7.98
C VAL A 109 5.13 19.86 -8.42
N ASP A 110 3.93 19.37 -8.12
CA ASP A 110 2.68 19.99 -8.54
C ASP A 110 1.60 19.80 -7.45
N PRO A 111 1.39 20.82 -6.61
CA PRO A 111 0.34 20.77 -5.58
C PRO A 111 -1.09 20.67 -6.15
N LYS A 112 -1.28 20.99 -7.41
CA LYS A 112 -2.58 20.94 -8.09
C LYS A 112 -2.80 19.65 -8.87
N ALA A 113 -1.85 18.72 -8.82
CA ALA A 113 -1.98 17.45 -9.51
C ALA A 113 -3.16 16.64 -8.97
N PHE A 114 -3.86 15.99 -9.87
CA PHE A 114 -4.94 15.07 -9.53
C PHE A 114 -4.39 13.64 -9.52
N MET A 115 -4.56 12.96 -8.40
CA MET A 115 -4.00 11.62 -8.23
C MET A 115 -5.07 10.66 -7.73
N ILE A 116 -5.22 9.54 -8.45
CA ILE A 116 -6.12 8.46 -8.09
C ILE A 116 -5.28 7.26 -7.66
N VAL A 117 -5.54 6.74 -6.47
CA VAL A 117 -4.84 5.57 -5.93
C VAL A 117 -5.85 4.45 -5.74
N THR A 118 -5.57 3.30 -6.36
CA THR A 118 -6.41 2.12 -6.23
C THR A 118 -5.58 0.93 -5.78
N ASP A 119 -6.23 -0.05 -5.17
CA ASP A 119 -5.57 -1.29 -4.79
C ASP A 119 -5.36 -2.17 -6.01
N ALA A 120 -4.15 -2.70 -6.17
CA ALA A 120 -3.83 -3.72 -7.14
C ALA A 120 -3.64 -5.05 -6.40
N ARG A 121 -4.55 -6.00 -6.60
CA ARG A 121 -4.51 -7.28 -5.90
C ARG A 121 -3.42 -8.19 -6.40
N GLU A 122 -3.20 -8.19 -7.70
CA GLU A 122 -2.22 -9.05 -8.32
C GLU A 122 -1.48 -8.26 -9.39
N VAL A 123 -0.15 -8.21 -9.26
CA VAL A 123 0.72 -7.58 -10.23
C VAL A 123 1.79 -8.60 -10.59
N LEU A 124 1.81 -9.01 -11.84
CA LEU A 124 2.76 -9.95 -12.38
C LEU A 124 3.74 -9.22 -13.27
N GLY A 125 5.02 -9.49 -13.10
CA GLY A 125 6.05 -8.88 -13.90
C GLY A 125 7.27 -8.48 -13.07
N GLU A 126 8.22 -7.84 -13.74
CA GLU A 126 9.49 -7.44 -13.15
C GLU A 126 9.27 -6.44 -12.00
N GLY A 127 9.91 -6.71 -10.88
CA GLY A 127 9.80 -5.89 -9.66
C GLY A 127 8.61 -6.23 -8.77
N PHE A 128 7.76 -7.15 -9.19
CA PHE A 128 6.59 -7.63 -8.43
C PHE A 128 6.59 -9.17 -8.42
N GLN A 129 5.42 -9.78 -8.44
CA GLN A 129 5.33 -11.23 -8.52
C GLN A 129 5.73 -11.71 -9.92
N GLU A 130 6.52 -12.77 -9.99
CA GLU A 130 6.82 -13.43 -11.24
C GLU A 130 5.63 -14.24 -11.73
N TYR A 131 5.53 -14.41 -13.05
CA TYR A 131 4.50 -15.27 -13.63
C TYR A 131 4.69 -16.70 -13.15
N LYS A 132 3.64 -17.26 -12.57
CA LYS A 132 3.60 -18.70 -12.27
C LYS A 132 2.91 -19.39 -13.44
N VAL A 133 3.67 -20.17 -14.14
CA VAL A 133 3.15 -20.99 -15.23
C VAL A 133 2.84 -22.38 -14.72
#